data_0f0d4892af7c58de6a06392b128932ec
#
_entry.id   0f0d4892af7c58de6a06392b128932ec
#
_cell.length_a   1.000
_cell.length_b   1.000
_cell.length_c   1.000
_cell.angle_alpha   90.00
_cell.angle_beta   90.00
_cell.angle_gamma   90.00
#
_symmetry.space_group_name_H-M   'P 1'
#
loop_
_entity.id
_entity.type
_entity.pdbx_description
1 polymer ?
#
loop_
_entity_poly.entity_id
_entity_poly.type
_entity_poly.pdbx_seq_one_letter_code
_entity_poly.pdbx_strand_id
1 'polypeptide(L)'
;EQYSRIRDNIGEVRKFASDKLGCQIIENSLLVKMEKVPVKPEEFMGIQEFSSKEEYAFLCILLMFLEDKDAQEQFILSQLTEYIVANTPGEVVDWTMYTHRRRLIKVLRYAVTEGILRITDGNDEAFMDDMAGEVLYENTGASRYFMRNFTHDIMTYTKPEDFGKSDWLEMDEDRGFARRHRVYRQLLFEPAMYRVNCSEEDFEYLKYYGGRLREDLEKNFD
;
A
#
# COMPACT_ATOMS: atom_id res chain seq x y z
N GLU A 1 7.83 -20.55 7.08
CA GLU A 1 6.67 -21.44 7.19
C GLU A 1 5.41 -20.79 6.61
N GLN A 2 5.01 -19.60 7.06
CA GLN A 2 3.83 -18.89 6.57
C GLN A 2 3.89 -18.58 5.07
N TYR A 3 5.02 -18.07 4.58
CA TYR A 3 5.25 -17.80 3.15
C TYR A 3 5.03 -19.04 2.28
N SER A 4 5.59 -20.17 2.66
CA SER A 4 5.46 -21.43 1.89
C SER A 4 4.00 -21.91 1.85
N ARG A 5 3.28 -21.82 2.98
CA ARG A 5 1.85 -22.18 3.05
C ARG A 5 0.99 -21.29 2.13
N ILE A 6 1.26 -19.99 2.10
CA ILE A 6 0.55 -19.07 1.20
C ILE A 6 0.87 -19.42 -0.25
N ARG A 7 2.14 -19.58 -0.60
CA ARG A 7 2.58 -19.86 -1.97
C ARG A 7 1.97 -21.15 -2.51
N ASP A 8 1.90 -22.19 -1.71
CA ASP A 8 1.40 -23.50 -2.13
C ASP A 8 -0.12 -23.49 -2.42
N ASN A 9 -0.86 -22.51 -1.87
CA ASN A 9 -2.31 -22.35 -2.06
C ASN A 9 -2.69 -21.11 -2.89
N ILE A 10 -1.73 -20.34 -3.37
CA ILE A 10 -2.00 -19.05 -4.03
C ILE A 10 -2.73 -19.18 -5.37
N GLY A 11 -2.68 -20.34 -6.01
CA GLY A 11 -3.26 -20.54 -7.35
C GLY A 11 -4.76 -20.33 -7.40
N GLU A 12 -5.51 -20.83 -6.42
CA GLU A 12 -6.95 -20.65 -6.33
C GLU A 12 -7.32 -19.20 -6.01
N VAL A 13 -6.59 -18.61 -5.03
CA VAL A 13 -6.77 -17.20 -4.66
C VAL A 13 -6.46 -16.27 -5.84
N ARG A 14 -5.41 -16.56 -6.62
CA ARG A 14 -5.04 -15.76 -7.79
C ARG A 14 -6.15 -15.69 -8.82
N LYS A 15 -6.78 -16.84 -9.13
CA LYS A 15 -7.88 -16.91 -10.09
C LYS A 15 -9.08 -16.08 -9.61
N PHE A 16 -9.45 -16.22 -8.35
CA PHE A 16 -10.55 -15.46 -7.77
C PHE A 16 -10.23 -13.95 -7.74
N ALA A 17 -9.03 -13.57 -7.26
CA ALA A 17 -8.60 -12.18 -7.17
C ALA A 17 -8.61 -11.49 -8.55
N SER A 18 -8.11 -12.15 -9.58
CA SER A 18 -8.10 -11.61 -10.94
C SER A 18 -9.50 -11.52 -11.54
N ASP A 19 -10.30 -12.61 -11.50
CA ASP A 19 -11.61 -12.67 -12.15
C ASP A 19 -12.68 -11.85 -11.44
N LYS A 20 -12.73 -11.89 -10.11
CA LYS A 20 -13.81 -11.26 -9.33
C LYS A 20 -13.43 -9.87 -8.81
N LEU A 21 -12.18 -9.66 -8.46
CA LEU A 21 -11.71 -8.40 -7.87
C LEU A 21 -10.92 -7.53 -8.86
N GLY A 22 -10.44 -8.08 -9.97
CA GLY A 22 -9.48 -7.40 -10.83
C GLY A 22 -8.20 -7.01 -10.10
N CYS A 23 -7.83 -7.77 -9.05
CA CYS A 23 -6.63 -7.54 -8.26
C CYS A 23 -5.48 -8.39 -8.79
N GLN A 24 -4.29 -7.82 -8.85
CA GLN A 24 -3.06 -8.55 -9.19
C GLN A 24 -2.45 -9.16 -7.94
N ILE A 25 -1.86 -10.35 -8.09
CA ILE A 25 -1.04 -10.98 -7.06
C ILE A 25 0.40 -11.05 -7.56
N ILE A 26 1.27 -10.36 -6.86
CA ILE A 26 2.72 -10.39 -7.05
C ILE A 26 3.28 -11.53 -6.19
N GLU A 27 4.04 -12.41 -6.83
CA GLU A 27 4.71 -13.52 -6.14
C GLU A 27 6.16 -13.60 -6.63
N ASN A 28 7.09 -13.53 -5.71
CA ASN A 28 8.53 -13.67 -5.98
C ASN A 28 9.24 -14.20 -4.73
N SER A 29 10.58 -14.24 -4.75
CA SER A 29 11.39 -14.77 -3.64
C SER A 29 11.31 -13.91 -2.36
N LEU A 30 10.89 -12.65 -2.45
CA LEU A 30 10.85 -11.71 -1.33
C LEU A 30 9.49 -11.71 -0.63
N LEU A 31 8.41 -11.73 -1.43
CA LEU A 31 7.05 -11.55 -0.89
C LEU A 31 5.97 -12.19 -1.77
N VAL A 32 4.81 -12.37 -1.15
CA VAL A 32 3.53 -12.57 -1.83
C VAL A 32 2.62 -11.41 -1.44
N LYS A 33 2.17 -10.64 -2.41
CA LYS A 33 1.36 -9.44 -2.20
C LYS A 33 0.17 -9.42 -3.14
N MET A 34 -1.02 -9.18 -2.62
CA MET A 34 -2.18 -8.81 -3.42
C MET A 34 -2.34 -7.29 -3.46
N GLU A 35 -2.37 -6.71 -4.66
CA GLU A 35 -2.62 -5.29 -4.83
C GLU A 35 -4.11 -4.99 -4.66
N LYS A 36 -4.48 -4.60 -3.44
CA LYS A 36 -5.86 -4.26 -3.09
C LYS A 36 -6.10 -2.78 -3.38
N VAL A 37 -6.91 -2.50 -4.39
CA VAL A 37 -7.37 -1.15 -4.67
C VAL A 37 -8.84 -1.07 -4.29
N PRO A 38 -9.24 -0.36 -3.23
CA PRO A 38 -10.64 -0.22 -2.85
C PRO A 38 -11.39 0.63 -3.88
N VAL A 39 -12.71 0.48 -3.92
CA VAL A 39 -13.57 1.33 -4.77
C VAL A 39 -13.53 2.76 -4.27
N LYS A 40 -13.58 2.92 -2.96
CA LYS A 40 -13.46 4.21 -2.26
C LYS A 40 -12.48 4.03 -1.09
N PRO A 41 -11.48 4.90 -0.95
CA PRO A 41 -10.60 4.85 0.21
C PRO A 41 -11.39 5.20 1.48
N GLU A 42 -11.24 4.38 2.50
CA GLU A 42 -11.82 4.61 3.83
C GLU A 42 -10.69 4.73 4.86
N GLU A 43 -10.93 5.47 5.94
CA GLU A 43 -9.92 5.79 6.95
C GLU A 43 -9.26 4.54 7.56
N PHE A 44 -10.04 3.49 7.80
CA PHE A 44 -9.54 2.23 8.37
C PHE A 44 -8.62 1.42 7.44
N MET A 45 -8.56 1.77 6.14
CA MET A 45 -7.69 1.11 5.14
C MET A 45 -6.27 1.67 5.16
N GLY A 46 -6.02 2.74 5.90
CA GLY A 46 -4.68 3.32 6.05
C GLY A 46 -3.76 2.45 6.91
N ILE A 47 -2.50 2.86 6.96
CA ILE A 47 -1.50 2.25 7.85
C ILE A 47 -1.91 2.57 9.29
N GLN A 48 -2.25 1.53 10.06
CA GLN A 48 -2.84 1.70 11.41
C GLN A 48 -1.89 2.34 12.40
N GLU A 49 -0.60 2.14 12.22
CA GLU A 49 0.45 2.75 13.02
C GLU A 49 0.58 4.25 12.76
N PHE A 50 0.17 4.74 11.59
CA PHE A 50 0.34 6.13 11.22
C PHE A 50 -0.81 6.99 11.74
N SER A 51 -0.47 8.16 12.25
CA SER A 51 -1.41 9.12 12.84
C SER A 51 -1.37 10.50 12.19
N SER A 52 -0.46 10.72 11.25
CA SER A 52 -0.30 12.00 10.59
C SER A 52 0.07 11.87 9.11
N LYS A 53 -0.26 12.89 8.32
CA LYS A 53 0.10 12.95 6.89
C LYS A 53 1.60 13.02 6.65
N GLU A 54 2.34 13.58 7.61
CA GLU A 54 3.80 13.69 7.54
C GLU A 54 4.46 12.31 7.61
N GLU A 55 3.89 11.35 8.35
CA GLU A 55 4.37 9.97 8.38
C GLU A 55 4.22 9.30 7.01
N TYR A 56 3.11 9.54 6.31
CA TYR A 56 2.94 9.08 4.91
C TYR A 56 3.92 9.78 3.95
N ALA A 57 4.14 11.09 4.12
CA ALA A 57 5.10 11.81 3.30
C ALA A 57 6.53 11.26 3.51
N PHE A 58 6.93 11.00 4.75
CA PHE A 58 8.23 10.39 5.05
C PHE A 58 8.34 8.97 4.46
N LEU A 59 7.27 8.18 4.49
CA LEU A 59 7.26 6.86 3.84
C LEU A 59 7.46 6.99 2.33
N CYS A 60 6.75 7.91 1.67
CA CYS A 60 6.92 8.14 0.23
C CYS A 60 8.35 8.57 -0.11
N ILE A 61 8.94 9.49 0.67
CA ILE A 61 10.31 9.96 0.46
C ILE A 61 11.32 8.82 0.72
N LEU A 62 11.08 7.99 1.73
CA LEU A 62 11.89 6.78 1.97
C LEU A 62 11.85 5.84 0.77
N LEU A 63 10.67 5.57 0.22
CA LEU A 63 10.54 4.71 -0.96
C LEU A 63 11.27 5.31 -2.18
N MET A 64 11.20 6.64 -2.38
CA MET A 64 11.96 7.35 -3.41
C MET A 64 13.47 7.21 -3.19
N PHE A 65 13.94 7.38 -1.96
CA PHE A 65 15.36 7.23 -1.61
C PHE A 65 15.88 5.80 -1.89
N LEU A 66 15.03 4.79 -1.66
CA LEU A 66 15.39 3.40 -1.89
C LEU A 66 15.32 2.99 -3.38
N GLU A 67 14.64 3.75 -4.24
CA GLU A 67 14.56 3.46 -5.68
C GLU A 67 15.92 3.62 -6.36
N ASP A 68 16.74 4.55 -5.88
CA ASP A 68 18.10 4.80 -6.38
C ASP A 68 19.16 3.85 -5.79
N LYS A 69 18.74 2.89 -4.94
CA LYS A 69 19.63 1.97 -4.25
C LYS A 69 19.42 0.51 -4.67
N ASP A 70 20.53 -0.17 -4.87
CA ASP A 70 20.49 -1.60 -5.16
C ASP A 70 19.97 -2.42 -3.95
N ALA A 71 19.43 -3.60 -4.25
CA ALA A 71 19.11 -4.56 -3.19
C ALA A 71 20.40 -4.96 -2.43
N GLN A 72 20.32 -5.02 -1.10
CA GLN A 72 21.41 -5.23 -0.15
C GLN A 72 22.39 -4.05 0.00
N GLU A 73 22.12 -2.92 -0.68
CA GLU A 73 22.88 -1.70 -0.42
C GLU A 73 22.56 -1.15 0.96
N GLN A 74 23.61 -0.78 1.68
CA GLN A 74 23.51 -0.23 3.03
C GLN A 74 23.60 1.29 3.01
N PHE A 75 22.92 1.91 3.95
CA PHE A 75 22.97 3.37 4.17
C PHE A 75 22.81 3.69 5.65
N ILE A 76 23.36 4.81 6.06
CA ILE A 76 23.21 5.32 7.43
C ILE A 76 22.04 6.28 7.53
N LEU A 77 21.49 6.40 8.74
CA LEU A 77 20.31 7.23 9.01
C LEU A 77 20.50 8.68 8.60
N SER A 78 21.69 9.26 8.78
CA SER A 78 22.00 10.64 8.41
C SER A 78 21.81 10.89 6.90
N GLN A 79 22.17 9.94 6.03
CA GLN A 79 21.95 10.07 4.59
C GLN A 79 20.45 10.19 4.24
N LEU A 80 19.62 9.42 4.92
CA LEU A 80 18.16 9.50 4.74
C LEU A 80 17.59 10.81 5.28
N THR A 81 18.04 11.25 6.46
CA THR A 81 17.54 12.51 7.05
C THR A 81 17.91 13.73 6.21
N GLU A 82 19.10 13.77 5.61
CA GLU A 82 19.49 14.80 4.65
C GLU A 82 18.61 14.75 3.39
N TYR A 83 18.36 13.55 2.86
CA TYR A 83 17.50 13.35 1.68
C TYR A 83 16.06 13.82 1.95
N ILE A 84 15.49 13.52 3.13
CA ILE A 84 14.15 13.98 3.52
C ILE A 84 14.09 15.51 3.54
N VAL A 85 15.05 16.19 4.16
CA VAL A 85 15.10 17.66 4.19
C VAL A 85 15.14 18.25 2.78
N ALA A 86 15.92 17.65 1.89
CA ALA A 86 16.05 18.11 0.51
C ALA A 86 14.79 17.89 -0.35
N ASN A 87 13.96 16.88 -0.01
CA ASN A 87 12.82 16.45 -0.82
C ASN A 87 11.46 16.67 -0.16
N THR A 88 11.36 17.47 0.91
CA THR A 88 10.09 17.84 1.54
C THR A 88 9.67 19.24 1.07
N PRO A 89 8.82 19.38 0.05
CA PRO A 89 8.42 20.69 -0.45
C PRO A 89 7.46 21.39 0.51
N GLY A 90 7.76 22.65 0.83
CA GLY A 90 6.84 23.53 1.55
C GLY A 90 6.76 23.34 3.07
N GLU A 91 7.41 22.37 3.63
CA GLU A 91 7.53 22.16 5.09
C GLU A 91 8.99 22.17 5.51
N VAL A 92 9.27 22.83 6.64
CA VAL A 92 10.61 22.81 7.23
C VAL A 92 10.72 21.61 8.15
N VAL A 93 11.45 20.59 7.72
CA VAL A 93 11.80 19.46 8.59
C VAL A 93 12.98 19.86 9.45
N ASP A 94 12.77 19.88 10.76
CA ASP A 94 13.77 20.23 11.76
C ASP A 94 14.02 19.03 12.69
N TRP A 95 15.18 18.40 12.55
CA TRP A 95 15.52 17.21 13.34
C TRP A 95 15.88 17.54 14.81
N THR A 96 16.00 18.82 15.18
CA THR A 96 16.08 19.21 16.60
C THR A 96 14.77 18.95 17.33
N MET A 97 13.63 18.96 16.58
CA MET A 97 12.31 18.69 17.12
C MET A 97 12.10 17.19 17.34
N TYR A 98 11.85 16.81 18.58
CA TYR A 98 11.53 15.41 18.95
C TYR A 98 10.36 14.81 18.14
N THR A 99 9.37 15.61 17.82
CA THR A 99 8.18 15.17 17.04
C THR A 99 8.56 14.69 15.66
N HIS A 100 9.48 15.37 14.96
CA HIS A 100 9.92 14.97 13.63
C HIS A 100 10.75 13.68 13.69
N ARG A 101 11.67 13.56 14.66
CA ARG A 101 12.43 12.34 14.87
C ARG A 101 11.52 11.15 15.18
N ARG A 102 10.55 11.33 16.08
CA ARG A 102 9.59 10.28 16.45
C ARG A 102 8.77 9.79 15.24
N ARG A 103 8.32 10.71 14.39
CA ARG A 103 7.58 10.35 13.16
C ARG A 103 8.46 9.53 12.20
N LEU A 104 9.70 9.95 11.99
CA LEU A 104 10.64 9.22 11.13
C LEU A 104 10.92 7.82 11.68
N ILE A 105 11.22 7.68 12.97
CA ILE A 105 11.47 6.37 13.57
C ILE A 105 10.26 5.45 13.45
N LYS A 106 9.06 5.99 13.58
CA LYS A 106 7.82 5.23 13.38
C LYS A 106 7.70 4.68 11.95
N VAL A 107 8.05 5.51 10.96
CA VAL A 107 8.08 5.09 9.54
C VAL A 107 9.15 4.04 9.30
N LEU A 108 10.34 4.20 9.87
CA LEU A 108 11.43 3.23 9.73
C LEU A 108 11.08 1.89 10.39
N ARG A 109 10.45 1.89 11.57
CA ARG A 109 9.96 0.68 12.22
C ARG A 109 8.90 -0.04 11.39
N TYR A 110 7.97 0.72 10.81
CA TYR A 110 7.02 0.17 9.85
C TYR A 110 7.74 -0.48 8.66
N ALA A 111 8.71 0.23 8.05
CA ALA A 111 9.46 -0.29 6.91
C ALA A 111 10.27 -1.55 7.25
N VAL A 112 10.79 -1.67 8.47
CA VAL A 112 11.47 -2.89 8.95
C VAL A 112 10.45 -4.02 9.17
N THR A 113 9.30 -3.73 9.78
CA THR A 113 8.24 -4.72 10.01
C THR A 113 7.69 -5.29 8.70
N GLU A 114 7.49 -4.43 7.70
CA GLU A 114 7.05 -4.83 6.36
C GLU A 114 8.16 -5.45 5.49
N GLY A 115 9.39 -5.54 6.01
CA GLY A 115 10.51 -6.14 5.29
C GLY A 115 11.06 -5.29 4.14
N ILE A 116 10.76 -3.99 4.10
CA ILE A 116 11.34 -3.03 3.14
C ILE A 116 12.80 -2.76 3.49
N LEU A 117 13.07 -2.63 4.79
CA LEU A 117 14.39 -2.41 5.36
C LEU A 117 14.80 -3.52 6.32
N ARG A 118 16.09 -3.65 6.52
CA ARG A 118 16.69 -4.43 7.61
C ARG A 118 17.64 -3.54 8.39
N ILE A 119 17.62 -3.62 9.73
CA ILE A 119 18.63 -3.02 10.57
C ILE A 119 19.84 -3.96 10.57
N THR A 120 21.02 -3.43 10.22
CA THR A 120 22.27 -4.18 10.17
C THR A 120 23.11 -3.87 11.40
N ASP A 121 23.10 -2.61 11.87
CA ASP A 121 23.81 -2.17 13.07
C ASP A 121 23.13 -0.94 13.68
N GLY A 122 23.32 -0.75 14.98
CA GLY A 122 22.78 0.39 15.72
C GLY A 122 21.38 0.16 16.28
N ASN A 123 20.85 1.20 16.92
CA ASN A 123 19.53 1.24 17.54
C ASN A 123 18.84 2.56 17.20
N ASP A 124 17.64 2.48 16.65
CA ASP A 124 16.80 3.62 16.29
C ASP A 124 16.35 4.48 17.50
N GLU A 125 16.35 3.91 18.71
CA GLU A 125 16.04 4.65 19.94
C GLU A 125 17.07 5.74 20.22
N ALA A 126 18.35 5.51 19.88
CA ALA A 126 19.39 6.50 20.08
C ALA A 126 19.12 7.80 19.30
N PHE A 127 18.58 7.72 18.09
CA PHE A 127 18.21 8.89 17.29
C PHE A 127 16.98 9.64 17.86
N MET A 128 16.09 8.96 18.57
CA MET A 128 14.97 9.64 19.23
C MET A 128 15.45 10.56 20.35
N ASP A 129 16.45 10.14 21.09
CA ASP A 129 16.99 10.89 22.23
C ASP A 129 18.04 11.92 21.80
N ASP A 130 18.91 11.55 20.87
CA ASP A 130 19.99 12.41 20.35
C ASP A 130 20.08 12.31 18.82
N MET A 131 20.18 13.46 18.14
CA MET A 131 20.37 13.56 16.69
C MET A 131 21.66 12.89 16.20
N ALA A 132 22.63 12.66 17.07
CA ALA A 132 23.89 11.98 16.76
C ALA A 132 23.78 10.46 16.70
N GLY A 133 22.63 9.89 17.05
CA GLY A 133 22.38 8.45 16.97
C GLY A 133 22.41 7.98 15.52
N GLU A 134 23.35 7.11 15.16
CA GLU A 134 23.44 6.50 13.84
C GLU A 134 22.92 5.07 13.85
N VAL A 135 22.24 4.73 12.76
CA VAL A 135 21.73 3.37 12.50
C VAL A 135 22.09 3.00 11.08
N LEU A 136 22.58 1.79 10.90
CA LEU A 136 22.88 1.23 9.59
C LEU A 136 21.69 0.38 9.12
N TYR A 137 21.09 0.81 8.04
CA TYR A 137 20.01 0.08 7.36
C TYR A 137 20.49 -0.58 6.08
N GLU A 138 19.80 -1.63 5.68
CA GLU A 138 19.98 -2.33 4.40
C GLU A 138 18.68 -2.30 3.61
N ASN A 139 18.74 -1.91 2.33
CA ASN A 139 17.64 -2.03 1.39
C ASN A 139 17.41 -3.51 1.02
N THR A 140 16.24 -4.06 1.31
CA THR A 140 15.92 -5.45 0.93
C THR A 140 15.57 -5.62 -0.55
N GLY A 141 15.33 -4.52 -1.27
CA GLY A 141 14.80 -4.51 -2.63
C GLY A 141 13.28 -4.70 -2.71
N ALA A 142 12.60 -4.77 -1.58
CA ALA A 142 11.14 -4.91 -1.55
C ALA A 142 10.40 -3.58 -1.78
N SER A 143 11.06 -2.42 -1.65
CA SER A 143 10.48 -1.07 -1.78
C SER A 143 9.65 -0.89 -3.05
N ARG A 144 10.14 -1.38 -4.19
CA ARG A 144 9.47 -1.32 -5.50
C ARG A 144 8.07 -1.95 -5.54
N TYR A 145 7.79 -2.87 -4.64
CA TYR A 145 6.47 -3.53 -4.55
C TYR A 145 5.50 -2.78 -3.63
N PHE A 146 5.95 -1.73 -2.95
CA PHE A 146 5.12 -0.86 -2.13
C PHE A 146 4.69 0.41 -2.86
N MET A 147 5.34 0.74 -3.98
CA MET A 147 4.90 1.81 -4.87
C MET A 147 3.85 1.30 -5.85
N ARG A 148 2.80 2.11 -6.06
CA ARG A 148 1.79 1.82 -7.08
C ARG A 148 2.32 2.25 -8.45
N ASN A 149 2.22 1.36 -9.43
CA ASN A 149 2.39 1.73 -10.82
C ASN A 149 1.10 2.35 -11.34
N PHE A 150 1.20 3.53 -11.94
CA PHE A 150 0.10 4.20 -12.62
C PHE A 150 0.32 4.05 -14.13
N THR A 151 -0.74 3.71 -14.88
CA THR A 151 -0.68 3.64 -16.34
C THR A 151 -0.77 5.03 -16.97
N HIS A 152 -1.35 6.00 -16.26
CA HIS A 152 -1.41 7.39 -16.67
C HIS A 152 -0.33 8.22 -15.99
N ASP A 153 0.07 9.29 -16.66
CA ASP A 153 0.99 10.28 -16.11
C ASP A 153 0.32 10.99 -14.90
N ILE A 154 0.82 10.69 -13.71
CA ILE A 154 0.32 11.28 -12.45
C ILE A 154 0.50 12.80 -12.40
N MET A 155 1.39 13.39 -13.23
CA MET A 155 1.57 14.85 -13.33
C MET A 155 0.35 15.54 -13.94
N THR A 156 -0.56 14.79 -14.57
CA THR A 156 -1.83 15.31 -15.10
C THR A 156 -2.92 15.37 -14.03
N TYR A 157 -2.71 14.76 -12.87
CA TYR A 157 -3.68 14.74 -11.78
C TYR A 157 -3.75 16.10 -11.10
N THR A 158 -4.96 16.60 -10.91
CA THR A 158 -5.21 17.92 -10.33
C THR A 158 -5.95 17.85 -9.00
N LYS A 159 -6.55 16.71 -8.70
CA LYS A 159 -7.37 16.48 -7.51
C LYS A 159 -7.05 15.14 -6.87
N PRO A 160 -7.22 15.02 -5.55
CA PRO A 160 -7.02 13.74 -4.85
C PRO A 160 -7.84 12.58 -5.43
N GLU A 161 -9.05 12.86 -5.95
CA GLU A 161 -9.93 11.88 -6.57
C GLU A 161 -9.36 11.27 -7.86
N ASP A 162 -8.43 11.97 -8.52
CA ASP A 162 -7.78 11.46 -9.73
C ASP A 162 -6.93 10.21 -9.42
N PHE A 163 -6.37 10.10 -8.21
CA PHE A 163 -5.64 8.90 -7.76
C PHE A 163 -6.55 7.68 -7.52
N GLY A 164 -7.85 7.90 -7.37
CA GLY A 164 -8.86 6.85 -7.25
C GLY A 164 -9.31 6.28 -8.60
N LYS A 165 -9.01 6.96 -9.71
CA LYS A 165 -9.29 6.44 -11.05
C LYS A 165 -8.41 5.22 -11.28
N SER A 166 -9.02 4.07 -11.45
CA SER A 166 -8.27 2.87 -11.78
C SER A 166 -8.34 2.64 -13.28
N ASP A 167 -7.19 2.34 -13.86
CA ASP A 167 -6.96 2.20 -15.31
C ASP A 167 -7.85 1.16 -15.97
N TRP A 168 -8.34 0.17 -15.21
CA TRP A 168 -9.25 -0.84 -15.73
C TRP A 168 -10.71 -0.37 -15.83
N LEU A 169 -11.11 0.75 -15.19
CA LEU A 169 -12.44 1.32 -15.34
C LEU A 169 -12.71 1.83 -16.75
N GLU A 170 -11.65 2.21 -17.48
CA GLU A 170 -11.74 2.70 -18.84
C GLU A 170 -11.83 1.56 -19.88
N MET A 171 -11.36 0.35 -19.52
CA MET A 171 -11.22 -0.73 -20.50
C MET A 171 -12.48 -1.55 -20.75
N ASP A 172 -13.47 -1.60 -19.85
CA ASP A 172 -14.56 -2.57 -19.96
C ASP A 172 -15.91 -2.16 -19.35
N GLU A 173 -16.28 -0.86 -19.38
CA GLU A 173 -17.62 -0.42 -18.95
C GLU A 173 -18.74 -1.15 -19.68
N ASP A 174 -18.55 -1.46 -20.97
CA ASP A 174 -19.54 -2.14 -21.81
C ASP A 174 -19.75 -3.63 -21.50
N ARG A 175 -18.82 -4.28 -20.76
CA ARG A 175 -18.89 -5.74 -20.52
C ARG A 175 -19.36 -6.14 -19.13
N GLY A 176 -19.68 -5.20 -18.25
CA GLY A 176 -20.12 -5.47 -16.88
C GLY A 176 -19.03 -6.00 -15.94
N PHE A 177 -17.78 -6.15 -16.39
CA PHE A 177 -16.65 -6.57 -15.56
C PHE A 177 -16.31 -5.51 -14.51
N ALA A 178 -16.27 -4.25 -14.91
CA ALA A 178 -15.97 -3.13 -14.00
C ALA A 178 -16.98 -3.08 -12.84
N ARG A 179 -18.28 -3.23 -13.13
CA ARG A 179 -19.32 -3.29 -12.10
C ARG A 179 -19.16 -4.49 -11.19
N ARG A 180 -18.90 -5.68 -11.75
CA ARG A 180 -18.64 -6.88 -10.96
C ARG A 180 -17.47 -6.69 -10.02
N HIS A 181 -16.34 -6.16 -10.49
CA HIS A 181 -15.17 -5.88 -9.67
C HIS A 181 -15.48 -4.88 -8.55
N ARG A 182 -16.20 -3.79 -8.83
CA ARG A 182 -16.60 -2.82 -7.80
C ARG A 182 -17.44 -3.49 -6.70
N VAL A 183 -18.47 -4.25 -7.07
CA VAL A 183 -19.34 -4.90 -6.09
C VAL A 183 -18.58 -5.92 -5.25
N TYR A 184 -17.76 -6.79 -5.86
CA TYR A 184 -16.98 -7.77 -5.11
C TYR A 184 -15.94 -7.10 -4.21
N ARG A 185 -15.30 -6.00 -4.64
CA ARG A 185 -14.36 -5.23 -3.81
C ARG A 185 -15.05 -4.62 -2.60
N GLN A 186 -16.22 -4.00 -2.78
CA GLN A 186 -16.98 -3.45 -1.66
C GLN A 186 -17.38 -4.54 -0.67
N LEU A 187 -17.82 -5.70 -1.14
CA LEU A 187 -18.21 -6.80 -0.25
C LEU A 187 -17.05 -7.41 0.52
N LEU A 188 -15.83 -7.40 -0.02
CA LEU A 188 -14.67 -8.08 0.58
C LEU A 188 -13.68 -7.14 1.28
N PHE A 189 -13.63 -5.86 0.89
CA PHE A 189 -12.67 -4.90 1.45
C PHE A 189 -13.32 -3.93 2.43
N GLU A 190 -14.64 -3.80 2.42
CA GLU A 190 -15.39 -2.93 3.31
C GLU A 190 -16.21 -3.76 4.31
N PRO A 191 -16.48 -3.24 5.51
CA PRO A 191 -17.30 -3.93 6.51
C PRO A 191 -18.72 -4.25 6.02
N ALA A 192 -19.26 -3.40 5.13
CA ALA A 192 -20.55 -3.57 4.50
C ALA A 192 -20.65 -2.69 3.24
N MET A 193 -21.44 -3.14 2.27
CA MET A 193 -21.79 -2.32 1.11
C MET A 193 -22.96 -1.40 1.46
N TYR A 194 -22.67 -0.13 1.75
CA TYR A 194 -23.68 0.86 2.09
C TYR A 194 -24.27 1.50 0.83
N ARG A 195 -25.60 1.61 0.77
CA ARG A 195 -26.30 2.24 -0.37
C ARG A 195 -25.83 3.67 -0.66
N VAL A 196 -25.43 4.41 0.37
CA VAL A 196 -24.93 5.80 0.22
C VAL A 196 -23.54 5.88 -0.40
N ASN A 197 -22.79 4.78 -0.42
CA ASN A 197 -21.41 4.70 -0.92
C ASN A 197 -21.31 3.98 -2.27
N CYS A 198 -22.40 3.42 -2.78
CA CYS A 198 -22.42 2.72 -4.06
C CYS A 198 -23.34 3.42 -5.07
N SER A 199 -23.10 3.18 -6.36
CA SER A 199 -24.02 3.63 -7.41
C SER A 199 -25.34 2.84 -7.35
N GLU A 200 -26.43 3.45 -7.83
CA GLU A 200 -27.71 2.72 -7.95
C GLU A 200 -27.57 1.47 -8.82
N GLU A 201 -26.76 1.53 -9.87
CA GLU A 201 -26.50 0.40 -10.75
C GLU A 201 -25.76 -0.75 -10.06
N ASP A 202 -24.78 -0.45 -9.17
CA ASP A 202 -24.05 -1.45 -8.40
C ASP A 202 -24.97 -2.08 -7.35
N PHE A 203 -25.86 -1.29 -6.75
CA PHE A 203 -26.87 -1.78 -5.82
C PHE A 203 -27.91 -2.70 -6.50
N GLU A 204 -28.39 -2.32 -7.69
CA GLU A 204 -29.28 -3.16 -8.49
C GLU A 204 -28.59 -4.46 -8.92
N TYR A 205 -27.29 -4.41 -9.28
CA TYR A 205 -26.51 -5.60 -9.56
C TYR A 205 -26.46 -6.56 -8.37
N LEU A 206 -26.19 -6.04 -7.16
CA LEU A 206 -26.21 -6.84 -5.94
C LEU A 206 -27.57 -7.47 -5.70
N LYS A 207 -28.66 -6.71 -5.91
CA LYS A 207 -30.03 -7.20 -5.73
C LYS A 207 -30.39 -8.33 -6.68
N TYR A 208 -30.03 -8.21 -7.97
CA TYR A 208 -30.37 -9.23 -8.97
C TYR A 208 -29.45 -10.46 -8.93
N TYR A 209 -28.17 -10.27 -8.58
CA TYR A 209 -27.17 -11.35 -8.61
C TYR A 209 -26.73 -11.79 -7.22
N GLY A 210 -27.37 -11.33 -6.15
CA GLY A 210 -26.97 -11.61 -4.76
C GLY A 210 -26.88 -13.10 -4.43
N GLY A 211 -27.80 -13.93 -4.93
CA GLY A 211 -27.72 -15.39 -4.76
C GLY A 211 -26.46 -16.00 -5.37
N ARG A 212 -26.13 -15.58 -6.59
CA ARG A 212 -24.93 -16.06 -7.31
C ARG A 212 -23.64 -15.56 -6.66
N LEU A 213 -23.65 -14.32 -6.18
CA LEU A 213 -22.51 -13.74 -5.43
C LEU A 213 -22.27 -14.54 -4.15
N ARG A 214 -23.35 -14.90 -3.43
CA ARG A 214 -23.27 -15.72 -2.24
C ARG A 214 -22.70 -17.10 -2.52
N GLU A 215 -23.19 -17.80 -3.53
CA GLU A 215 -22.66 -19.10 -3.96
C GLU A 215 -21.17 -19.04 -4.34
N ASP A 216 -20.76 -17.98 -5.05
CA ASP A 216 -19.35 -17.76 -5.41
C ASP A 216 -18.47 -17.57 -4.18
N LEU A 217 -18.94 -16.82 -3.17
CA LEU A 217 -18.21 -16.59 -1.92
C LEU A 217 -18.13 -17.85 -1.06
N GLU A 218 -19.26 -18.53 -0.85
CA GLU A 218 -19.30 -19.80 -0.10
C GLU A 218 -18.38 -20.85 -0.72
N LYS A 219 -18.35 -20.98 -2.04
CA LYS A 219 -17.49 -21.94 -2.73
C LYS A 219 -15.98 -21.67 -2.56
N ASN A 220 -15.58 -20.42 -2.39
CA ASN A 220 -14.16 -20.04 -2.38
C ASN A 220 -13.62 -19.73 -0.99
N PHE A 221 -14.46 -19.59 0.03
CA PHE A 221 -14.06 -19.17 1.38
C PHE A 221 -14.62 -20.06 2.52
N ASP A 222 -15.41 -21.09 2.21
CA ASP A 222 -15.78 -22.16 3.14
C ASP A 222 -14.76 -23.33 3.04
#